data_83b7d08b75c8746c31e02d7cd6116fc2
#
_entry.id   83b7d08b75c8746c31e02d7cd6116fc2
#
_cell.length_a   1.000
_cell.length_b   1.000
_cell.length_c   1.000
_cell.angle_alpha   90.00
_cell.angle_beta   90.00
_cell.angle_gamma   90.00
#
_symmetry.space_group_name_H-M   'P 1'
#
loop_
_entity.id
_entity.type
_entity.pdbx_description
1 polymer ?
#
loop_
_entity_poly.entity_id
_entity_poly.type
_entity_poly.pdbx_seq_one_letter_code
_entity_poly.pdbx_strand_id
1 'polypeptide(L)'
;MPFYDESSETFHIFYLQDWRPAAGIIHPVWDVETKDFATYRNNREAIPLGKNYEQDVTIGTGGAIRAQDGKYHFFYTGEMADNKDCMQAIMHATSDNLVSWTKDKLFGYMRATEGYSPNDFRDACTFYDPDARIYRMAVSTLFRGSNAIAHYTSSDLQTWTPAPEPLIKDAPHFMECSDFFKMGNRWYMTYSSINAPRCVYYRYKDGDLNNPYGWSDPQPLDGHCYYAAKTATDKQGRRFLCGWLQTRAGTHDSSDWGGALVVHQIGLDGAGPNLICSVPEGVYNKYSKAVQPIEQKKEYTTLEQGVYRMDAAAGRAFVQFNRLRSPMRITCQLKRVSNNGIFGFTFAASSDEHKAHHLRFILEPDNNNKSDLAHDSEEKGQMNLFNIHRIRDDREYQITLCIEKSVAVMYINGKVAFSCRIYDMENNPWQIFCESGQIEISDLQMTTY
;
A
#
# COMPACT_ATOMS: atom_id res chain seq x y z
N MET A 1 -3.39 8.58 4.69
CA MET A 1 -2.79 9.00 6.01
C MET A 1 -3.73 8.53 7.11
N PRO A 2 -3.59 7.30 7.61
CA PRO A 2 -4.50 6.77 8.64
C PRO A 2 -4.14 7.28 10.03
N PHE A 3 -5.15 7.45 10.87
CA PHE A 3 -5.03 7.72 12.29
C PHE A 3 -6.12 6.95 13.05
N TYR A 4 -5.79 6.31 14.17
CA TYR A 4 -6.74 5.60 14.99
C TYR A 4 -7.09 6.42 16.25
N ASP A 5 -8.36 6.75 16.40
CA ASP A 5 -8.87 7.36 17.61
C ASP A 5 -9.35 6.27 18.59
N GLU A 6 -8.61 6.11 19.68
CA GLU A 6 -8.92 5.13 20.73
C GLU A 6 -10.25 5.39 21.42
N SER A 7 -10.66 6.65 21.52
CA SER A 7 -11.87 7.05 22.24
C SER A 7 -13.16 6.61 21.54
N SER A 8 -13.18 6.70 20.21
CA SER A 8 -14.30 6.29 19.35
C SER A 8 -14.11 4.91 18.73
N GLU A 9 -12.93 4.30 18.90
CA GLU A 9 -12.50 3.07 18.25
C GLU A 9 -12.67 3.14 16.72
N THR A 10 -12.21 4.25 16.14
CA THR A 10 -12.45 4.56 14.72
C THR A 10 -11.13 4.95 14.06
N PHE A 11 -10.91 4.44 12.86
CA PHE A 11 -9.86 4.93 11.99
C PHE A 11 -10.38 6.12 11.20
N HIS A 12 -9.62 7.21 11.22
CA HIS A 12 -9.72 8.34 10.32
C HIS A 12 -8.72 8.12 9.18
N ILE A 13 -9.21 8.07 7.96
CA ILE A 13 -8.37 7.94 6.77
C ILE A 13 -8.35 9.29 6.07
N PHE A 14 -7.31 10.05 6.36
CA PHE A 14 -7.07 11.31 5.67
C PHE A 14 -6.46 11.05 4.29
N TYR A 15 -6.97 11.73 3.27
CA TYR A 15 -6.51 11.57 1.91
C TYR A 15 -6.64 12.86 1.11
N LEU A 16 -5.91 12.95 0.02
CA LEU A 16 -5.93 14.10 -0.86
C LEU A 16 -6.94 13.87 -1.96
N GLN A 17 -7.88 14.78 -2.13
CA GLN A 17 -8.89 14.70 -3.18
C GLN A 17 -9.17 16.06 -3.78
N ASP A 18 -9.10 16.15 -5.08
CA ASP A 18 -9.66 17.28 -5.84
C ASP A 18 -11.00 16.88 -6.43
N TRP A 19 -12.03 17.64 -6.10
CA TRP A 19 -13.39 17.45 -6.61
C TRP A 19 -13.68 18.28 -7.86
N ARG A 20 -12.76 19.16 -8.27
CA ARG A 20 -12.94 20.09 -9.38
C ARG A 20 -12.56 19.43 -10.70
N PRO A 21 -13.44 19.44 -11.73
CA PRO A 21 -13.21 18.70 -12.98
C PRO A 21 -12.00 19.13 -13.81
N ALA A 22 -11.52 20.35 -13.61
CA ALA A 22 -10.41 20.94 -14.37
C ALA A 22 -9.22 21.34 -13.49
N ALA A 23 -9.20 20.88 -12.25
CA ALA A 23 -8.13 21.19 -11.34
C ALA A 23 -6.91 20.35 -11.71
N GLY A 24 -5.76 20.95 -11.62
CA GLY A 24 -4.50 20.22 -11.72
C GLY A 24 -4.19 19.45 -10.43
N ILE A 25 -2.93 19.48 -10.02
CA ILE A 25 -2.46 18.84 -8.78
C ILE A 25 -2.79 19.77 -7.58
N ILE A 26 -4.07 20.09 -7.37
CA ILE A 26 -4.53 20.95 -6.28
C ILE A 26 -5.62 20.20 -5.50
N HIS A 27 -5.31 19.77 -4.28
CA HIS A 27 -6.22 18.94 -3.49
C HIS A 27 -6.16 19.26 -2.00
N PRO A 28 -7.31 19.54 -1.37
CA PRO A 28 -7.42 19.64 0.08
C PRO A 28 -7.28 18.27 0.74
N VAL A 29 -7.15 18.25 2.06
CA VAL A 29 -7.21 17.02 2.84
C VAL A 29 -8.66 16.69 3.14
N TRP A 30 -9.07 15.49 2.77
CA TRP A 30 -10.36 14.89 3.13
C TRP A 30 -10.17 13.85 4.21
N ASP A 31 -11.25 13.54 4.94
CA ASP A 31 -11.31 12.50 5.95
C ASP A 31 -12.50 11.58 5.70
N VAL A 32 -12.29 10.28 5.87
CA VAL A 32 -13.35 9.28 5.90
C VAL A 32 -13.10 8.32 7.06
N GLU A 33 -14.16 7.94 7.76
CA GLU A 33 -14.09 7.09 8.93
C GLU A 33 -14.40 5.63 8.61
N THR A 34 -13.73 4.73 9.32
CA THR A 34 -14.02 3.29 9.30
C THR A 34 -13.65 2.63 10.62
N LYS A 35 -14.34 1.53 10.96
CA LYS A 35 -13.97 0.67 12.10
C LYS A 35 -13.35 -0.65 11.66
N ASP A 36 -13.54 -1.03 10.41
CA ASP A 36 -13.30 -2.39 9.91
C ASP A 36 -12.65 -2.43 8.52
N PHE A 37 -12.40 -1.27 7.89
CA PHE A 37 -11.93 -1.13 6.51
C PHE A 37 -12.85 -1.76 5.44
N ALA A 38 -14.03 -2.18 5.84
CA ALA A 38 -15.07 -2.75 4.96
C ALA A 38 -16.23 -1.78 4.76
N THR A 39 -16.49 -0.92 5.75
CA THR A 39 -17.56 0.06 5.75
C THR A 39 -17.00 1.44 6.06
N TYR A 40 -17.33 2.41 5.23
CA TYR A 40 -16.85 3.80 5.35
C TYR A 40 -18.02 4.76 5.53
N ARG A 41 -17.79 5.82 6.32
CA ARG A 41 -18.80 6.82 6.64
C ARG A 41 -18.16 8.20 6.85
N ASN A 42 -18.99 9.23 6.97
CA ASN A 42 -18.59 10.58 7.36
C ASN A 42 -17.49 11.19 6.48
N ASN A 43 -17.62 11.04 5.15
CA ASN A 43 -16.68 11.64 4.22
C ASN A 43 -16.83 13.17 4.21
N ARG A 44 -15.73 13.91 4.48
CA ARG A 44 -15.72 15.38 4.58
C ARG A 44 -14.36 15.98 4.27
N GLU A 45 -14.37 17.23 3.86
CA GLU A 45 -13.15 18.02 3.80
C GLU A 45 -12.69 18.34 5.23
N ALA A 46 -11.44 18.00 5.56
CA ALA A 46 -10.84 18.20 6.87
C ALA A 46 -9.97 19.46 6.90
N ILE A 47 -9.04 19.62 5.95
CA ILE A 47 -8.16 20.78 5.86
C ILE A 47 -8.32 21.38 4.46
N PRO A 48 -8.91 22.59 4.35
CA PRO A 48 -9.10 23.27 3.07
C PRO A 48 -7.78 23.80 2.51
N LEU A 49 -7.73 24.07 1.21
CA LEU A 49 -6.63 24.75 0.57
C LEU A 49 -6.41 26.15 1.14
N GLY A 50 -5.18 26.61 1.08
CA GLY A 50 -4.85 28.02 1.29
C GLY A 50 -5.31 28.89 0.12
N LYS A 51 -5.24 30.21 0.32
CA LYS A 51 -5.44 31.19 -0.75
C LYS A 51 -4.24 31.22 -1.70
N ASN A 52 -4.39 31.84 -2.86
CA ASN A 52 -3.34 31.90 -3.89
C ASN A 52 -1.99 32.47 -3.43
N TYR A 53 -1.96 33.15 -2.30
CA TYR A 53 -0.75 33.74 -1.71
C TYR A 53 -0.29 33.02 -0.43
N GLU A 54 -0.97 31.94 -0.04
CA GLU A 54 -0.61 31.15 1.14
C GLU A 54 0.22 29.93 0.72
N GLN A 55 1.15 29.51 1.58
CA GLN A 55 2.10 28.44 1.29
C GLN A 55 1.41 27.10 0.95
N ASP A 56 0.20 26.88 1.43
CA ASP A 56 -0.59 25.67 1.18
C ASP A 56 -1.71 25.87 0.13
N VAL A 57 -1.42 26.68 -0.89
CA VAL A 57 -2.26 26.77 -2.10
C VAL A 57 -2.41 25.42 -2.78
N THR A 58 -1.42 24.55 -2.63
CA THR A 58 -1.47 23.11 -2.91
C THR A 58 -1.07 22.34 -1.65
N ILE A 59 -1.77 21.26 -1.35
CA ILE A 59 -1.48 20.43 -0.18
C ILE A 59 -0.94 19.07 -0.62
N GLY A 60 0.16 18.64 -0.01
CA GLY A 60 0.72 17.31 -0.11
C GLY A 60 0.49 16.48 1.15
N THR A 61 1.10 15.32 1.18
CA THR A 61 0.93 14.32 2.24
C THR A 61 1.45 14.81 3.60
N GLY A 62 0.92 14.23 4.65
CA GLY A 62 1.28 14.50 6.04
C GLY A 62 0.84 13.39 6.98
N GLY A 63 0.43 13.75 8.19
CA GLY A 63 -0.09 12.80 9.17
C GLY A 63 -0.58 13.47 10.44
N ALA A 64 -1.54 12.81 11.10
CA ALA A 64 -2.06 13.21 12.41
C ALA A 64 -1.31 12.53 13.54
N ILE A 65 -1.18 13.25 14.66
CA ILE A 65 -0.70 12.74 15.94
C ILE A 65 -1.55 13.31 17.08
N ARG A 66 -1.78 12.52 18.11
CA ARG A 66 -2.37 12.99 19.36
C ARG A 66 -1.28 13.41 20.33
N ALA A 67 -1.36 14.63 20.82
CA ALA A 67 -0.45 15.14 21.84
C ALA A 67 -0.80 14.59 23.24
N GLN A 68 0.12 14.74 24.19
CA GLN A 68 -0.10 14.31 25.59
C GLN A 68 -1.21 15.11 26.30
N ASP A 69 -1.48 16.34 25.87
CA ASP A 69 -2.58 17.16 26.35
C ASP A 69 -3.95 16.75 25.79
N GLY A 70 -3.98 15.76 24.89
CA GLY A 70 -5.17 15.23 24.26
C GLY A 70 -5.56 15.89 22.94
N LYS A 71 -4.94 16.99 22.55
CA LYS A 71 -5.16 17.62 21.23
C LYS A 71 -4.60 16.79 20.10
N TYR A 72 -5.22 16.94 18.93
CA TYR A 72 -4.76 16.36 17.69
C TYR A 72 -4.00 17.43 16.88
N HIS A 73 -2.85 17.05 16.35
CA HIS A 73 -2.01 17.86 15.49
C HIS A 73 -1.91 17.17 14.14
N PHE A 74 -1.96 17.94 13.07
CA PHE A 74 -1.76 17.46 11.71
C PHE A 74 -0.65 18.24 11.04
N PHE A 75 0.43 17.58 10.71
CA PHE A 75 1.52 18.16 9.94
C PHE A 75 1.42 17.71 8.50
N TYR A 76 1.45 18.64 7.55
CA TYR A 76 1.24 18.36 6.14
C TYR A 76 2.13 19.24 5.26
N THR A 77 2.33 18.84 4.02
CA THR A 77 3.06 19.61 3.05
C THR A 77 2.19 20.73 2.50
N GLY A 78 2.66 21.96 2.60
CA GLY A 78 2.16 23.08 1.81
C GLY A 78 3.09 23.33 0.65
N GLU A 79 2.55 23.46 -0.55
CA GLU A 79 3.32 23.71 -1.77
C GLU A 79 2.85 24.96 -2.49
N MET A 80 3.81 25.82 -2.83
CA MET A 80 3.63 26.99 -3.63
C MET A 80 4.70 27.03 -4.72
N ALA A 81 4.37 26.60 -5.93
CA ALA A 81 5.30 26.45 -7.04
C ALA A 81 6.00 27.77 -7.44
N ASP A 82 5.36 28.91 -7.21
CA ASP A 82 5.92 30.23 -7.50
C ASP A 82 6.92 30.74 -6.44
N ASN A 83 6.92 30.14 -5.25
CA ASN A 83 7.87 30.46 -4.19
C ASN A 83 9.20 29.71 -4.40
N LYS A 84 10.10 30.31 -5.18
CA LYS A 84 11.38 29.68 -5.55
C LYS A 84 12.34 29.46 -4.37
N ASP A 85 12.17 30.22 -3.29
CA ASP A 85 13.00 30.08 -2.08
C ASP A 85 12.48 29.04 -1.11
N CYS A 86 11.22 28.62 -1.26
CA CYS A 86 10.56 27.66 -0.39
C CYS A 86 9.35 27.05 -1.11
N MET A 87 9.60 26.20 -2.12
CA MET A 87 8.51 25.59 -2.87
C MET A 87 7.67 24.67 -1.99
N GLN A 88 8.31 23.88 -1.11
CA GLN A 88 7.64 22.99 -0.18
C GLN A 88 8.00 23.32 1.27
N ALA A 89 7.02 23.29 2.15
CA ALA A 89 7.17 23.54 3.59
C ALA A 89 6.19 22.68 4.38
N ILE A 90 6.49 22.47 5.65
CA ILE A 90 5.58 21.75 6.54
C ILE A 90 4.65 22.76 7.20
N MET A 91 3.36 22.53 7.02
CA MET A 91 2.25 23.24 7.61
C MET A 91 1.73 22.52 8.84
N HIS A 92 0.96 23.23 9.68
CA HIS A 92 0.40 22.69 10.90
C HIS A 92 -1.07 23.06 11.06
N ALA A 93 -1.88 22.11 11.48
CA ALA A 93 -3.27 22.33 11.91
C ALA A 93 -3.56 21.56 13.20
N THR A 94 -4.49 22.04 13.99
CA THR A 94 -4.91 21.41 15.25
C THR A 94 -6.39 21.12 15.28
N SER A 95 -6.80 20.14 16.08
CA SER A 95 -8.19 19.76 16.31
C SER A 95 -8.38 19.23 17.72
N ASP A 96 -9.56 19.46 18.27
CA ASP A 96 -9.98 18.85 19.54
C ASP A 96 -10.80 17.55 19.32
N ASN A 97 -11.19 17.24 18.07
CA ASN A 97 -12.18 16.19 17.79
C ASN A 97 -11.95 15.42 16.48
N LEU A 98 -10.84 15.63 15.77
CA LEU A 98 -10.50 15.06 14.45
C LEU A 98 -11.43 15.49 13.29
N VAL A 99 -12.50 16.22 13.58
CA VAL A 99 -13.52 16.64 12.60
C VAL A 99 -13.30 18.08 12.14
N SER A 100 -13.09 18.97 13.10
CA SER A 100 -12.88 20.41 12.84
C SER A 100 -11.43 20.76 13.04
N TRP A 101 -10.76 21.11 11.96
CA TRP A 101 -9.35 21.46 11.96
C TRP A 101 -9.15 22.97 11.82
N THR A 102 -8.21 23.49 12.57
CA THR A 102 -7.82 24.92 12.52
C THR A 102 -6.37 25.00 12.12
N LYS A 103 -6.08 25.67 11.01
CA LYS A 103 -4.70 25.96 10.58
C LYS A 103 -4.02 26.85 11.61
N ASP A 104 -2.82 26.46 12.03
CA ASP A 104 -2.06 27.17 13.05
C ASP A 104 -1.29 28.36 12.44
N LYS A 105 -1.86 29.55 12.63
CA LYS A 105 -1.25 30.78 12.12
C LYS A 105 0.01 31.20 12.87
N LEU A 106 0.18 30.76 14.12
CA LEU A 106 1.38 31.09 14.92
C LEU A 106 2.55 30.22 14.50
N PHE A 107 2.30 28.96 14.18
CA PHE A 107 3.29 28.08 13.59
C PHE A 107 3.74 28.61 12.21
N GLY A 108 2.81 29.19 11.44
CA GLY A 108 3.04 29.58 10.07
C GLY A 108 3.38 28.39 9.19
N TYR A 109 4.66 28.25 8.83
CA TYR A 109 5.17 27.07 8.16
C TYR A 109 6.66 26.84 8.45
N MET A 110 7.07 25.59 8.48
CA MET A 110 8.44 25.18 8.72
C MET A 110 9.16 24.93 7.41
N ARG A 111 10.24 25.68 7.17
CA ARG A 111 11.13 25.55 6.00
C ARG A 111 12.20 24.50 6.22
N ALA A 112 12.75 24.02 5.12
CA ALA A 112 13.98 23.24 5.14
C ALA A 112 15.11 24.06 5.82
N THR A 113 15.82 23.44 6.76
CA THR A 113 17.00 24.03 7.38
C THR A 113 18.23 23.80 6.53
N GLU A 114 19.36 24.42 6.91
CA GLU A 114 20.63 24.33 6.16
C GLU A 114 21.02 22.87 5.84
N GLY A 115 21.38 22.65 4.59
CA GLY A 115 21.75 21.33 4.06
C GLY A 115 20.58 20.54 3.47
N TYR A 116 19.33 20.88 3.77
CA TYR A 116 18.16 20.26 3.17
C TYR A 116 17.60 21.06 1.98
N SER A 117 16.97 20.33 1.02
CA SER A 117 16.40 20.94 -0.19
C SER A 117 15.12 21.74 0.12
N PRO A 118 15.01 23.01 -0.26
CA PRO A 118 13.78 23.77 -0.09
C PRO A 118 12.69 23.43 -1.12
N ASN A 119 13.05 22.69 -2.18
CA ASN A 119 12.14 22.30 -3.26
C ASN A 119 11.63 20.87 -3.10
N ASP A 120 12.29 20.09 -2.27
CA ASP A 120 11.94 18.72 -1.91
C ASP A 120 11.92 18.61 -0.38
N PHE A 121 10.84 19.07 0.24
CA PHE A 121 10.69 19.08 1.70
C PHE A 121 9.22 18.80 2.05
N ARG A 122 8.85 17.51 2.03
CA ARG A 122 7.45 17.06 2.06
C ARG A 122 7.19 15.81 2.91
N ASP A 123 5.91 15.46 3.03
CA ASP A 123 5.40 14.18 3.58
C ASP A 123 5.75 13.97 5.05
N ALA A 124 5.57 15.01 5.86
CA ALA A 124 5.87 14.92 7.28
C ALA A 124 5.22 13.70 7.94
N CYS A 125 6.03 12.95 8.65
CA CYS A 125 5.61 11.89 9.57
C CYS A 125 6.03 12.27 10.99
N THR A 126 5.04 12.56 11.84
CA THR A 126 5.29 12.91 13.24
C THR A 126 4.92 11.74 14.14
N PHE A 127 5.83 11.35 15.03
CA PHE A 127 5.62 10.25 15.96
C PHE A 127 6.26 10.54 17.32
N TYR A 128 5.77 9.86 18.36
CA TYR A 128 6.37 9.92 19.68
C TYR A 128 7.40 8.80 19.85
N ASP A 129 8.61 9.16 20.27
CA ASP A 129 9.65 8.21 20.62
C ASP A 129 9.59 7.93 22.13
N PRO A 130 9.10 6.75 22.55
CA PRO A 130 8.91 6.46 23.98
C PRO A 130 10.26 6.25 24.72
N ASP A 131 11.32 5.88 24.02
CA ASP A 131 12.63 5.64 24.62
C ASP A 131 13.32 6.99 24.95
N ALA A 132 13.24 7.94 24.01
CA ALA A 132 13.78 9.29 24.18
C ALA A 132 12.79 10.26 24.85
N ARG A 133 11.51 9.90 24.98
CA ARG A 133 10.42 10.72 25.52
C ARG A 133 10.26 12.07 24.81
N ILE A 134 10.35 12.04 23.48
CA ILE A 134 10.30 13.23 22.64
C ILE A 134 9.48 12.96 21.38
N TYR A 135 8.88 13.99 20.83
CA TYR A 135 8.30 13.91 19.49
C TYR A 135 9.37 14.03 18.42
N ARG A 136 9.27 13.23 17.39
CA ARG A 136 10.13 13.28 16.21
C ARG A 136 9.29 13.58 14.98
N MET A 137 9.89 14.33 14.05
CA MET A 137 9.33 14.56 12.72
C MET A 137 10.35 14.10 11.68
N ALA A 138 9.90 13.20 10.81
CA ALA A 138 10.60 12.76 9.63
C ALA A 138 10.05 13.49 8.42
N VAL A 139 10.89 14.04 7.55
CA VAL A 139 10.48 14.75 6.33
C VAL A 139 11.27 14.22 5.15
N SER A 140 10.56 13.86 4.08
CA SER A 140 11.16 13.40 2.83
C SER A 140 11.86 14.56 2.13
N THR A 141 13.17 14.40 1.82
CA THR A 141 13.98 15.49 1.29
C THR A 141 15.27 15.01 0.62
N LEU A 142 16.06 15.96 0.14
CA LEU A 142 17.48 15.78 -0.19
C LEU A 142 18.34 16.44 0.89
N PHE A 143 19.40 15.77 1.31
CA PHE A 143 20.43 16.33 2.17
C PHE A 143 21.73 16.44 1.39
N ARG A 144 22.21 17.68 1.19
CA ARG A 144 23.41 17.97 0.38
C ARG A 144 23.39 17.31 -1.01
N GLY A 145 22.17 17.27 -1.62
CA GLY A 145 21.94 16.68 -2.94
C GLY A 145 21.69 15.18 -2.98
N SER A 146 21.80 14.46 -1.85
CA SER A 146 21.50 13.02 -1.75
C SER A 146 20.13 12.77 -1.11
N ASN A 147 19.46 11.68 -1.51
CA ASN A 147 18.17 11.31 -0.94
C ASN A 147 18.27 11.06 0.56
N ALA A 148 17.37 11.66 1.33
CA ALA A 148 17.41 11.62 2.79
C ALA A 148 16.02 11.72 3.41
N ILE A 149 15.92 11.37 4.68
CA ILE A 149 14.82 11.73 5.56
C ILE A 149 15.35 12.69 6.61
N ALA A 150 14.90 13.95 6.56
CA ALA A 150 15.24 14.95 7.55
C ALA A 150 14.71 14.56 8.94
N HIS A 151 15.39 15.03 9.98
CA HIS A 151 15.09 14.71 11.35
C HIS A 151 14.94 15.96 12.20
N TYR A 152 13.78 16.12 12.80
CA TYR A 152 13.50 17.18 13.77
C TYR A 152 12.95 16.59 15.07
N THR A 153 13.19 17.28 16.17
CA THR A 153 12.68 16.89 17.48
C THR A 153 11.90 18.03 18.14
N SER A 154 10.89 17.70 18.95
CA SER A 154 10.06 18.64 19.68
C SER A 154 9.59 18.06 21.01
N SER A 155 9.46 18.88 22.02
CA SER A 155 8.79 18.51 23.28
C SER A 155 7.32 18.88 23.32
N ASP A 156 6.86 19.75 22.42
CA ASP A 156 5.56 20.44 22.51
C ASP A 156 4.74 20.40 21.18
N LEU A 157 5.29 19.81 20.12
CA LEU A 157 4.72 19.82 18.75
C LEU A 157 4.57 21.22 18.12
N GLN A 158 5.07 22.27 18.77
CA GLN A 158 5.04 23.66 18.29
C GLN A 158 6.40 24.11 17.82
N THR A 159 7.43 23.84 18.64
CA THR A 159 8.81 24.24 18.36
C THR A 159 9.61 23.02 17.93
N TRP A 160 10.16 23.07 16.73
CA TRP A 160 10.93 21.98 16.14
C TRP A 160 12.41 22.35 16.01
N THR A 161 13.27 21.51 16.56
CA THR A 161 14.73 21.66 16.47
C THR A 161 15.28 20.62 15.50
N PRO A 162 16.08 21.04 14.51
CA PRO A 162 16.75 20.08 13.63
C PRO A 162 17.73 19.24 14.43
N ALA A 163 17.70 17.92 14.22
CA ALA A 163 18.71 17.02 14.77
C ALA A 163 20.04 17.20 14.00
N PRO A 164 21.19 16.85 14.62
CA PRO A 164 22.49 16.99 13.98
C PRO A 164 22.66 16.18 12.69
N GLU A 165 21.94 15.07 12.58
CA GLU A 165 21.97 14.17 11.42
C GLU A 165 20.55 13.84 10.96
N PRO A 166 20.33 13.55 9.66
CA PRO A 166 19.09 13.00 9.16
C PRO A 166 18.75 11.65 9.82
N LEU A 167 17.47 11.21 9.76
CA LEU A 167 17.10 9.85 10.14
C LEU A 167 17.67 8.80 9.18
N ILE A 168 17.73 9.15 7.90
CA ILE A 168 18.36 8.35 6.84
C ILE A 168 19.07 9.30 5.90
N LYS A 169 20.26 8.93 5.44
CA LYS A 169 21.01 9.65 4.42
C LYS A 169 21.54 8.70 3.35
N ASP A 170 21.87 9.29 2.19
CA ASP A 170 22.44 8.57 1.04
C ASP A 170 21.59 7.38 0.58
N ALA A 171 20.25 7.53 0.64
CA ALA A 171 19.35 6.48 0.19
C ALA A 171 19.41 6.32 -1.34
N PRO A 172 19.22 5.09 -1.87
CA PRO A 172 19.29 4.84 -3.32
C PRO A 172 18.14 5.50 -4.10
N HIS A 173 17.03 5.80 -3.43
CA HIS A 173 15.83 6.36 -4.04
C HIS A 173 15.29 7.50 -3.18
N PHE A 174 14.55 8.41 -3.81
CA PHE A 174 13.76 9.38 -3.07
C PHE A 174 12.60 8.65 -2.36
N MET A 175 12.46 8.91 -1.06
CA MET A 175 11.54 8.21 -0.16
C MET A 175 10.34 9.09 0.14
N GLU A 176 9.22 8.87 -0.56
CA GLU A 176 7.96 9.59 -0.34
C GLU A 176 7.08 8.94 0.72
N CYS A 177 6.20 9.72 1.33
CA CYS A 177 5.18 9.25 2.26
C CYS A 177 5.74 8.37 3.38
N SER A 178 6.92 8.71 3.87
CA SER A 178 7.57 7.93 4.93
C SER A 178 6.70 7.84 6.18
N ASP A 179 6.74 6.67 6.84
CA ASP A 179 6.04 6.40 8.09
C ASP A 179 6.95 5.61 9.04
N PHE A 180 7.04 6.04 10.30
CA PHE A 180 7.94 5.48 11.29
C PHE A 180 7.15 4.89 12.46
N PHE A 181 7.47 3.68 12.85
CA PHE A 181 6.82 3.00 13.96
C PHE A 181 7.72 1.95 14.60
N LYS A 182 7.38 1.58 15.83
CA LYS A 182 8.06 0.53 16.57
C LYS A 182 7.20 -0.74 16.65
N MET A 183 7.82 -1.90 16.40
CA MET A 183 7.21 -3.21 16.64
C MET A 183 8.20 -4.06 17.44
N GLY A 184 7.80 -4.46 18.63
CA GLY A 184 8.73 -5.01 19.61
C GLY A 184 9.81 -3.98 19.97
N ASN A 185 11.08 -4.38 19.93
CA ASN A 185 12.22 -3.50 20.24
C ASN A 185 12.85 -2.87 18.99
N ARG A 186 12.21 -3.00 17.82
CA ARG A 186 12.77 -2.61 16.54
C ARG A 186 11.98 -1.47 15.92
N TRP A 187 12.70 -0.51 15.34
CA TRP A 187 12.12 0.53 14.51
C TRP A 187 11.90 0.05 13.08
N TYR A 188 10.79 0.43 12.52
CA TYR A 188 10.42 0.21 11.13
C TYR A 188 10.14 1.55 10.47
N MET A 189 10.44 1.60 9.19
CA MET A 189 10.05 2.67 8.31
C MET A 189 9.40 2.06 7.08
N THR A 190 8.21 2.54 6.70
CA THR A 190 7.65 2.31 5.37
C THR A 190 7.79 3.58 4.54
N TYR A 191 7.91 3.45 3.22
CA TYR A 191 7.98 4.56 2.30
C TYR A 191 7.65 4.11 0.89
N SER A 192 7.32 5.07 0.01
CA SER A 192 7.12 4.82 -1.41
C SER A 192 8.29 5.36 -2.21
N SER A 193 8.81 4.56 -3.14
CA SER A 193 9.82 5.03 -4.08
C SER A 193 9.14 5.57 -5.33
N ILE A 194 9.43 6.83 -5.69
CA ILE A 194 8.94 7.43 -6.94
C ILE A 194 9.73 6.93 -8.16
N ASN A 195 10.95 6.50 -7.95
CA ASN A 195 11.83 5.98 -8.99
C ASN A 195 11.55 4.49 -9.24
N ALA A 196 11.87 4.00 -10.41
CA ALA A 196 11.70 2.58 -10.74
C ALA A 196 12.67 1.68 -9.93
N PRO A 197 12.20 0.54 -9.40
CA PRO A 197 10.81 0.11 -9.41
C PRO A 197 9.95 0.88 -8.39
N ARG A 198 8.86 1.45 -8.87
CA ARG A 198 7.89 2.17 -8.04
C ARG A 198 7.17 1.18 -7.14
N CYS A 199 7.29 1.31 -5.82
CA CYS A 199 6.79 0.33 -4.86
C CYS A 199 6.73 0.93 -3.46
N VAL A 200 5.96 0.30 -2.58
CA VAL A 200 6.03 0.54 -1.13
C VAL A 200 7.06 -0.40 -0.53
N TYR A 201 8.10 0.19 0.04
CA TYR A 201 9.17 -0.52 0.73
C TYR A 201 9.06 -0.37 2.24
N TYR A 202 9.68 -1.28 2.96
CA TYR A 202 10.02 -1.07 4.35
C TYR A 202 11.50 -1.31 4.60
N ARG A 203 11.98 -0.70 5.67
CA ARG A 203 13.31 -0.94 6.26
C ARG A 203 13.12 -1.07 7.77
N TYR A 204 14.05 -1.72 8.42
CA TYR A 204 14.04 -1.83 9.88
C TYR A 204 15.42 -1.55 10.45
N LYS A 205 15.44 -1.24 11.75
CA LYS A 205 16.65 -0.89 12.48
C LYS A 205 16.50 -1.24 13.95
N ASP A 206 17.57 -1.78 14.53
CA ASP A 206 17.73 -1.92 15.98
C ASP A 206 18.46 -0.68 16.54
N GLY A 207 18.09 -0.27 17.75
CA GLY A 207 18.79 0.79 18.48
C GLY A 207 18.31 2.21 18.18
N ASP A 208 19.22 3.18 18.34
CA ASP A 208 18.93 4.61 18.37
C ASP A 208 18.65 5.21 16.99
N LEU A 209 17.59 6.01 16.90
CA LEU A 209 17.23 6.77 15.71
C LEU A 209 18.15 7.98 15.42
N ASN A 210 18.91 8.45 16.38
CA ASN A 210 19.85 9.56 16.17
C ASN A 210 21.05 9.16 15.28
N ASN A 211 21.29 7.86 15.10
CA ASN A 211 22.30 7.37 14.16
C ASN A 211 21.64 7.12 12.79
N PRO A 212 22.02 7.80 11.69
CA PRO A 212 21.42 7.63 10.37
C PRO A 212 21.74 6.29 9.69
N TYR A 213 22.67 5.53 10.23
CA TYR A 213 23.11 4.24 9.70
C TYR A 213 22.45 3.05 10.38
N GLY A 214 22.69 1.86 9.84
CA GLY A 214 22.21 0.60 10.41
C GLY A 214 20.78 0.23 10.03
N TRP A 215 20.17 0.94 9.08
CA TRP A 215 18.92 0.51 8.46
C TRP A 215 19.17 -0.69 7.54
N SER A 216 18.26 -1.67 7.57
CA SER A 216 18.28 -2.81 6.65
C SER A 216 18.19 -2.36 5.20
N ASP A 217 18.52 -3.24 4.26
CA ASP A 217 18.18 -3.04 2.86
C ASP A 217 16.66 -2.91 2.66
N PRO A 218 16.21 -2.12 1.66
CA PRO A 218 14.80 -2.00 1.33
C PRO A 218 14.18 -3.34 0.98
N GLN A 219 13.01 -3.61 1.56
CA GLN A 219 12.22 -4.80 1.25
C GLN A 219 10.85 -4.36 0.76
N PRO A 220 10.36 -4.86 -0.38
CA PRO A 220 9.03 -4.50 -0.87
C PRO A 220 7.93 -5.15 -0.03
N LEU A 221 6.80 -4.45 0.15
CA LEU A 221 5.61 -4.94 0.86
C LEU A 221 4.52 -5.44 -0.08
N ASP A 222 4.46 -4.92 -1.31
CA ASP A 222 3.49 -5.27 -2.34
C ASP A 222 4.13 -5.04 -3.72
N GLY A 223 3.42 -5.31 -4.80
CA GLY A 223 3.87 -5.05 -6.16
C GLY A 223 3.88 -3.56 -6.53
N HIS A 224 4.23 -3.28 -7.80
CA HIS A 224 4.51 -1.92 -8.29
C HIS A 224 3.27 -1.02 -8.43
N CYS A 225 2.07 -1.57 -8.30
CA CYS A 225 0.83 -0.78 -8.40
C CYS A 225 0.41 -0.11 -7.10
N TYR A 226 0.91 -0.58 -5.95
CA TYR A 226 0.56 -0.09 -4.62
C TYR A 226 1.47 1.05 -4.19
N TYR A 227 0.90 2.17 -3.69
CA TYR A 227 1.66 3.40 -3.47
C TYR A 227 1.20 4.23 -2.27
N ALA A 228 2.08 5.13 -1.79
CA ALA A 228 1.87 6.16 -0.78
C ALA A 228 1.25 5.64 0.52
N ALA A 229 1.70 4.46 0.96
CA ALA A 229 1.13 3.80 2.11
C ALA A 229 1.73 4.28 3.42
N LYS A 230 0.84 4.55 4.39
CA LYS A 230 1.17 4.87 5.79
C LYS A 230 0.39 3.96 6.73
N THR A 231 0.79 3.89 8.00
CA THR A 231 0.21 2.93 8.95
C THR A 231 -0.53 3.60 10.10
N ALA A 232 -1.48 2.85 10.68
CA ALA A 232 -2.05 3.13 11.99
C ALA A 232 -2.22 1.83 12.76
N THR A 233 -2.19 1.92 14.10
CA THR A 233 -2.35 0.77 15.00
C THR A 233 -3.60 0.95 15.82
N ASP A 234 -4.43 -0.10 15.91
CA ASP A 234 -5.62 -0.09 16.76
C ASP A 234 -5.27 -0.41 18.24
N LYS A 235 -6.28 -0.35 19.09
CA LYS A 235 -6.15 -0.62 20.53
C LYS A 235 -5.75 -2.07 20.85
N GLN A 236 -5.91 -3.00 19.92
CA GLN A 236 -5.45 -4.38 20.03
C GLN A 236 -3.99 -4.57 19.59
N GLY A 237 -3.33 -3.51 19.16
CA GLY A 237 -1.97 -3.56 18.64
C GLY A 237 -1.87 -4.09 17.21
N ARG A 238 -3.00 -4.28 16.50
CA ARG A 238 -3.00 -4.64 15.08
C ARG A 238 -2.65 -3.41 14.25
N ARG A 239 -1.69 -3.56 13.35
CA ARG A 239 -1.24 -2.46 12.49
C ARG A 239 -1.75 -2.64 11.08
N PHE A 240 -2.26 -1.55 10.51
CA PHE A 240 -2.84 -1.50 9.18
C PHE A 240 -2.06 -0.54 8.31
N LEU A 241 -1.73 -0.97 7.10
CA LEU A 241 -1.03 -0.21 6.07
C LEU A 241 -2.07 0.25 5.05
N CYS A 242 -2.32 1.55 4.98
CA CYS A 242 -3.28 2.18 4.09
C CYS A 242 -2.56 2.87 2.95
N GLY A 243 -2.71 2.37 1.76
CA GLY A 243 -2.16 2.93 0.53
C GLY A 243 -3.21 2.99 -0.57
N TRP A 244 -2.83 3.42 -1.75
CA TRP A 244 -3.72 3.48 -2.88
C TRP A 244 -3.19 2.72 -4.09
N LEU A 245 -4.11 2.18 -4.86
CA LEU A 245 -3.83 1.47 -6.09
C LEU A 245 -4.14 2.39 -7.26
N GLN A 246 -3.14 2.69 -8.06
CA GLN A 246 -3.21 3.65 -9.17
C GLN A 246 -4.26 3.26 -10.20
N THR A 247 -4.90 4.27 -10.81
CA THR A 247 -5.74 4.07 -11.98
C THR A 247 -4.91 4.01 -13.26
N ARG A 248 -5.45 3.38 -14.29
CA ARG A 248 -4.87 3.36 -15.63
C ARG A 248 -4.95 4.75 -16.26
N ALA A 249 -3.86 5.21 -16.88
CA ALA A 249 -3.88 6.41 -17.70
C ALA A 249 -4.95 6.28 -18.81
N GLY A 250 -5.76 7.33 -19.02
CA GLY A 250 -6.82 7.33 -20.01
C GLY A 250 -8.20 6.84 -19.52
N THR A 251 -8.35 6.47 -18.25
CA THR A 251 -9.64 6.50 -17.56
C THR A 251 -9.95 7.96 -17.17
N HIS A 252 -11.05 8.24 -16.50
CA HIS A 252 -11.50 9.61 -16.19
C HIS A 252 -10.44 10.51 -15.55
N ASP A 253 -9.35 9.95 -15.06
CA ASP A 253 -8.14 10.65 -14.61
C ASP A 253 -7.13 10.64 -15.75
N SER A 254 -6.77 11.81 -16.23
CA SER A 254 -5.72 12.01 -17.23
C SER A 254 -4.31 11.75 -16.70
N SER A 255 -4.18 11.38 -15.43
CA SER A 255 -2.91 11.09 -14.76
C SER A 255 -3.02 9.85 -13.89
N ASP A 256 -1.92 9.14 -13.67
CA ASP A 256 -1.81 7.98 -12.78
C ASP A 256 -1.94 8.31 -11.28
N TRP A 257 -2.34 9.53 -10.93
CA TRP A 257 -2.42 10.01 -9.55
C TRP A 257 -3.78 9.79 -8.87
N GLY A 258 -4.77 9.26 -9.51
CA GLY A 258 -6.01 8.82 -8.89
C GLY A 258 -5.93 7.35 -8.48
N GLY A 259 -6.72 6.92 -7.49
CA GLY A 259 -6.70 5.52 -7.11
C GLY A 259 -7.78 5.09 -6.13
N ALA A 260 -7.80 3.81 -5.85
CA ALA A 260 -8.64 3.19 -4.84
C ALA A 260 -7.83 2.89 -3.59
N LEU A 261 -8.41 3.16 -2.42
CA LEU A 261 -7.83 2.75 -1.14
C LEU A 261 -7.71 1.22 -1.08
N VAL A 262 -6.53 0.73 -0.75
CA VAL A 262 -6.27 -0.67 -0.41
C VAL A 262 -5.61 -0.70 0.96
N VAL A 263 -6.09 -1.59 1.83
CA VAL A 263 -5.58 -1.72 3.20
C VAL A 263 -5.08 -3.14 3.43
N HIS A 264 -3.86 -3.25 3.96
CA HIS A 264 -3.30 -4.51 4.43
C HIS A 264 -3.17 -4.48 5.95
N GLN A 265 -3.40 -5.60 6.60
CA GLN A 265 -2.91 -5.77 7.96
C GLN A 265 -1.46 -6.23 7.91
N ILE A 266 -0.57 -5.54 8.61
CA ILE A 266 0.84 -5.91 8.67
C ILE A 266 1.22 -6.46 10.04
N GLY A 267 2.15 -7.39 10.05
CA GLY A 267 2.66 -8.05 11.25
C GLY A 267 4.11 -8.50 11.07
N LEU A 268 4.65 -9.18 12.07
CA LEU A 268 5.99 -9.78 11.99
C LEU A 268 5.88 -11.25 11.52
N ASP A 269 6.83 -11.70 10.72
CA ASP A 269 7.01 -13.09 10.35
C ASP A 269 7.73 -13.85 11.49
N GLY A 270 6.94 -14.35 12.43
CA GLY A 270 7.46 -14.99 13.64
C GLY A 270 8.28 -14.02 14.50
N ALA A 271 9.45 -14.47 14.96
CA ALA A 271 10.38 -13.66 15.76
C ALA A 271 11.35 -12.82 14.90
N GLY A 272 11.30 -12.97 13.58
CA GLY A 272 12.19 -12.29 12.64
C GLY A 272 11.82 -10.82 12.45
N PRO A 273 12.67 -10.08 11.73
CA PRO A 273 12.44 -8.66 11.46
C PRO A 273 11.51 -8.42 10.27
N ASN A 274 11.14 -9.46 9.53
CA ASN A 274 10.40 -9.31 8.30
C ASN A 274 8.94 -8.98 8.54
N LEU A 275 8.41 -7.98 7.81
CA LEU A 275 7.00 -7.67 7.82
C LEU A 275 6.24 -8.60 6.87
N ILE A 276 5.05 -9.02 7.28
CA ILE A 276 4.07 -9.75 6.47
C ILE A 276 2.86 -8.88 6.20
N CYS A 277 2.17 -9.19 5.10
CA CYS A 277 0.90 -8.57 4.73
C CYS A 277 -0.22 -9.62 4.68
N SER A 278 -1.32 -9.36 5.35
CA SER A 278 -2.52 -10.19 5.35
C SER A 278 -3.77 -9.34 5.10
N VAL A 279 -4.87 -10.01 4.75
CA VAL A 279 -6.16 -9.33 4.59
C VAL A 279 -6.67 -8.85 5.95
N PRO A 280 -7.15 -7.59 6.08
CA PRO A 280 -7.83 -7.16 7.30
C PRO A 280 -9.09 -7.99 7.57
N GLU A 281 -9.31 -8.33 8.83
CA GLU A 281 -10.42 -9.19 9.26
C GLU A 281 -11.78 -8.66 8.79
N GLY A 282 -12.03 -7.36 8.91
CA GLY A 282 -13.31 -6.75 8.47
C GLY A 282 -13.50 -6.86 6.96
N VAL A 283 -12.43 -6.67 6.17
CA VAL A 283 -12.47 -6.87 4.71
C VAL A 283 -12.75 -8.34 4.39
N TYR A 284 -12.08 -9.27 5.06
CA TYR A 284 -12.31 -10.70 4.86
C TYR A 284 -13.75 -11.10 5.18
N ASN A 285 -14.29 -10.67 6.30
CA ASN A 285 -15.60 -11.05 6.80
C ASN A 285 -16.76 -10.40 6.03
N LYS A 286 -16.52 -9.30 5.32
CA LYS A 286 -17.51 -8.66 4.44
C LYS A 286 -18.06 -9.64 3.39
N TYR A 287 -17.23 -10.51 2.85
CA TYR A 287 -17.60 -11.51 1.85
C TYR A 287 -18.20 -12.75 2.52
N SER A 288 -19.47 -12.71 2.85
CA SER A 288 -20.15 -13.73 3.67
C SER A 288 -21.13 -14.63 2.91
N LYS A 289 -21.53 -14.26 1.69
CA LYS A 289 -22.52 -15.00 0.90
C LYS A 289 -21.81 -15.95 -0.06
N ALA A 290 -22.04 -17.26 0.08
CA ALA A 290 -21.45 -18.28 -0.79
C ALA A 290 -21.95 -18.13 -2.24
N VAL A 291 -21.07 -18.31 -3.19
CA VAL A 291 -21.34 -18.38 -4.63
C VAL A 291 -20.73 -19.67 -5.16
N GLN A 292 -21.47 -20.41 -5.95
CA GLN A 292 -20.96 -21.64 -6.55
C GLN A 292 -20.20 -21.32 -7.84
N PRO A 293 -18.92 -21.70 -7.97
CA PRO A 293 -18.21 -21.67 -9.23
C PRO A 293 -18.81 -22.70 -10.19
N ILE A 294 -19.18 -22.27 -11.39
CA ILE A 294 -19.73 -23.17 -12.42
C ILE A 294 -18.64 -23.42 -13.45
N GLU A 295 -18.10 -24.65 -13.46
CA GLU A 295 -17.14 -25.09 -14.48
C GLU A 295 -17.78 -25.07 -15.87
N GLN A 296 -17.06 -24.50 -16.85
CA GLN A 296 -17.47 -24.45 -18.25
C GLN A 296 -16.61 -25.32 -19.15
N LYS A 297 -15.29 -25.30 -18.91
CA LYS A 297 -14.31 -25.97 -19.76
C LYS A 297 -13.07 -26.29 -18.94
N LYS A 298 -12.40 -27.39 -19.28
CA LYS A 298 -11.06 -27.72 -18.77
C LYS A 298 -10.23 -28.43 -19.84
N GLU A 299 -8.92 -28.21 -19.80
CA GLU A 299 -7.94 -28.87 -20.66
C GLU A 299 -6.74 -29.32 -19.82
N TYR A 300 -6.18 -30.48 -20.10
CA TYR A 300 -5.06 -31.10 -19.35
C TYR A 300 -5.26 -31.04 -17.82
N THR A 301 -6.52 -31.15 -17.40
CA THR A 301 -6.96 -31.00 -16.02
C THR A 301 -7.96 -32.09 -15.66
N THR A 302 -7.72 -32.79 -14.55
CA THR A 302 -8.68 -33.74 -13.98
C THR A 302 -9.33 -33.16 -12.72
N LEU A 303 -10.54 -33.61 -12.39
CA LEU A 303 -11.22 -33.30 -11.14
C LEU A 303 -11.52 -34.62 -10.43
N GLU A 304 -10.88 -34.89 -9.33
CA GLU A 304 -11.05 -36.08 -8.52
C GLU A 304 -11.17 -35.71 -7.04
N GLN A 305 -12.23 -36.18 -6.40
CA GLN A 305 -12.49 -35.93 -4.97
C GLN A 305 -12.42 -34.43 -4.57
N GLY A 306 -12.87 -33.54 -5.45
CA GLY A 306 -12.86 -32.10 -5.20
C GLY A 306 -11.50 -31.42 -5.43
N VAL A 307 -10.50 -32.14 -5.94
CA VAL A 307 -9.16 -31.60 -6.27
C VAL A 307 -8.99 -31.52 -7.78
N TYR A 308 -8.70 -30.33 -8.28
CA TYR A 308 -8.24 -30.14 -9.66
C TYR A 308 -6.75 -30.43 -9.74
N ARG A 309 -6.36 -31.40 -10.59
CA ARG A 309 -4.97 -31.70 -10.90
C ARG A 309 -4.66 -31.23 -12.31
N MET A 310 -3.69 -30.37 -12.43
CA MET A 310 -3.29 -29.72 -13.69
C MET A 310 -1.87 -30.16 -14.05
N ASP A 311 -1.70 -30.68 -15.27
CA ASP A 311 -0.41 -31.11 -15.82
C ASP A 311 -0.15 -30.41 -17.16
N ALA A 312 0.84 -29.54 -17.20
CA ALA A 312 1.19 -28.75 -18.37
C ALA A 312 2.19 -29.45 -19.32
N ALA A 313 2.46 -30.76 -19.14
CA ALA A 313 3.41 -31.50 -19.98
C ALA A 313 3.03 -31.53 -21.47
N ALA A 314 1.72 -31.53 -21.79
CA ALA A 314 1.20 -31.56 -23.15
C ALA A 314 0.72 -30.20 -23.68
N GLY A 315 0.71 -29.19 -22.87
CA GLY A 315 0.23 -27.83 -23.18
C GLY A 315 -0.31 -27.12 -21.96
N ARG A 316 -0.81 -25.92 -22.14
CA ARG A 316 -1.41 -25.12 -21.05
C ARG A 316 -2.61 -25.83 -20.44
N ALA A 317 -2.48 -26.26 -19.19
CA ALA A 317 -3.58 -26.84 -18.43
C ALA A 317 -4.43 -25.73 -17.81
N PHE A 318 -5.77 -25.88 -17.79
CA PHE A 318 -6.65 -24.92 -17.14
C PHE A 318 -8.02 -25.51 -16.78
N VAL A 319 -8.67 -24.86 -15.84
CA VAL A 319 -10.12 -24.94 -15.60
C VAL A 319 -10.72 -23.55 -15.74
N GLN A 320 -11.75 -23.44 -16.57
CA GLN A 320 -12.50 -22.20 -16.79
C GLN A 320 -13.83 -22.26 -16.06
N PHE A 321 -14.13 -21.17 -15.39
CA PHE A 321 -15.39 -20.95 -14.71
C PHE A 321 -16.21 -19.88 -15.44
N ASN A 322 -17.53 -19.87 -15.16
CA ASN A 322 -18.43 -18.86 -15.67
C ASN A 322 -18.05 -17.45 -15.19
N ARG A 323 -18.88 -16.49 -15.54
CA ARG A 323 -18.68 -15.06 -15.27
C ARG A 323 -18.28 -14.77 -13.82
N LEU A 324 -17.25 -13.95 -13.67
CA LEU A 324 -16.95 -13.32 -12.40
C LEU A 324 -17.82 -12.04 -12.26
N ARG A 325 -18.46 -11.89 -11.10
CA ARG A 325 -19.19 -10.67 -10.74
C ARG A 325 -18.52 -10.05 -9.52
N SER A 326 -18.09 -8.80 -9.66
CA SER A 326 -17.60 -8.04 -8.52
C SER A 326 -18.76 -7.56 -7.65
N PRO A 327 -18.66 -7.51 -6.31
CA PRO A 327 -17.49 -7.92 -5.51
C PRO A 327 -17.40 -9.43 -5.32
N MET A 328 -16.18 -9.96 -5.25
CA MET A 328 -15.94 -11.39 -5.11
C MET A 328 -14.69 -11.67 -4.29
N ARG A 329 -14.74 -12.65 -3.40
CA ARG A 329 -13.58 -13.28 -2.79
C ARG A 329 -13.47 -14.71 -3.27
N ILE A 330 -12.29 -15.09 -3.75
CA ILE A 330 -11.93 -16.44 -4.14
C ILE A 330 -10.90 -16.95 -3.12
N THR A 331 -11.12 -18.11 -2.54
CA THR A 331 -10.14 -18.80 -1.69
C THR A 331 -9.87 -20.19 -2.21
N CYS A 332 -8.63 -20.66 -2.12
CA CYS A 332 -8.26 -22.03 -2.44
C CYS A 332 -6.95 -22.42 -1.77
N GLN A 333 -6.70 -23.72 -1.70
CA GLN A 333 -5.37 -24.28 -1.46
C GLN A 333 -4.76 -24.65 -2.80
N LEU A 334 -3.58 -24.08 -3.08
CA LEU A 334 -2.80 -24.40 -4.27
C LEU A 334 -1.53 -25.14 -3.83
N LYS A 335 -1.32 -26.34 -4.37
CA LYS A 335 -0.12 -27.11 -4.13
C LYS A 335 0.71 -27.21 -5.41
N ARG A 336 1.97 -26.80 -5.32
CA ARG A 336 2.96 -26.96 -6.37
C ARG A 336 3.57 -28.36 -6.28
N VAL A 337 3.31 -29.20 -7.29
CA VAL A 337 3.77 -30.60 -7.34
C VAL A 337 5.18 -30.66 -7.93
N SER A 338 5.39 -30.02 -9.07
CA SER A 338 6.72 -29.91 -9.73
C SER A 338 7.63 -28.91 -9.01
N ASN A 339 8.96 -28.98 -9.24
CA ASN A 339 9.90 -28.02 -8.65
C ASN A 339 9.77 -26.65 -9.31
N ASN A 340 9.79 -26.59 -10.64
CA ASN A 340 9.52 -25.39 -11.43
C ASN A 340 8.04 -25.36 -11.82
N GLY A 341 7.48 -24.13 -11.98
CA GLY A 341 6.12 -23.98 -12.48
C GLY A 341 5.77 -22.53 -12.78
N ILE A 342 4.93 -22.34 -13.80
CA ILE A 342 4.24 -21.10 -14.12
C ILE A 342 2.76 -21.38 -14.07
N PHE A 343 2.05 -20.74 -13.15
CA PHE A 343 0.63 -21.00 -12.89
C PHE A 343 -0.06 -19.79 -12.27
N GLY A 344 -1.37 -19.80 -12.20
CA GLY A 344 -2.10 -18.71 -11.54
C GLY A 344 -3.54 -18.57 -11.98
N PHE A 345 -3.97 -17.30 -12.13
CA PHE A 345 -5.35 -16.93 -12.43
C PHE A 345 -5.39 -16.08 -13.69
N THR A 346 -6.38 -16.33 -14.56
CA THR A 346 -6.70 -15.47 -15.71
C THR A 346 -8.07 -14.88 -15.52
N PHE A 347 -8.19 -13.57 -15.73
CA PHE A 347 -9.44 -12.83 -15.69
C PHE A 347 -9.73 -12.22 -17.06
N ALA A 348 -11.01 -11.92 -17.31
CA ALA A 348 -11.49 -11.46 -18.61
C ALA A 348 -11.12 -12.44 -19.75
N ALA A 349 -11.16 -13.75 -19.48
CA ALA A 349 -10.87 -14.82 -20.44
C ALA A 349 -12.00 -14.92 -21.48
N SER A 350 -12.19 -13.86 -22.29
CA SER A 350 -13.13 -13.82 -23.41
C SER A 350 -12.49 -14.44 -24.67
N SER A 351 -13.26 -14.51 -25.76
CA SER A 351 -12.73 -14.88 -27.08
C SER A 351 -11.69 -13.90 -27.63
N ASP A 352 -11.57 -12.73 -27.02
CA ASP A 352 -10.51 -11.75 -27.27
C ASP A 352 -9.42 -11.93 -26.19
N GLU A 353 -8.49 -12.84 -26.43
CA GLU A 353 -7.39 -13.15 -25.52
C GLU A 353 -6.51 -11.93 -25.20
N HIS A 354 -6.46 -10.93 -26.11
CA HIS A 354 -5.69 -9.70 -25.91
C HIS A 354 -6.15 -8.85 -24.72
N LYS A 355 -7.37 -9.05 -24.20
CA LYS A 355 -7.89 -8.35 -23.03
C LYS A 355 -7.74 -9.11 -21.72
N ALA A 356 -7.29 -10.34 -21.78
CA ALA A 356 -7.11 -11.16 -20.60
C ALA A 356 -6.03 -10.61 -19.67
N HIS A 357 -6.28 -10.69 -18.36
CA HIS A 357 -5.35 -10.35 -17.31
C HIS A 357 -4.86 -11.62 -16.63
N HIS A 358 -3.57 -11.79 -16.55
CA HIS A 358 -2.94 -12.95 -15.92
C HIS A 358 -2.24 -12.55 -14.62
N LEU A 359 -2.60 -13.21 -13.52
CA LEU A 359 -1.85 -13.18 -12.26
C LEU A 359 -1.03 -14.47 -12.19
N ARG A 360 0.28 -14.37 -12.40
CA ARG A 360 1.19 -15.51 -12.53
C ARG A 360 2.07 -15.65 -11.31
N PHE A 361 2.17 -16.87 -10.83
CA PHE A 361 3.32 -17.34 -10.07
C PHE A 361 4.36 -17.84 -11.07
N ILE A 362 5.55 -17.29 -11.01
CA ILE A 362 6.70 -17.69 -11.82
C ILE A 362 7.74 -18.24 -10.84
N LEU A 363 7.67 -19.54 -10.60
CA LEU A 363 8.51 -20.23 -9.61
C LEU A 363 9.43 -21.20 -10.33
N GLU A 364 10.65 -20.77 -10.59
CA GLU A 364 11.66 -21.51 -11.33
C GLU A 364 12.98 -21.53 -10.54
N PRO A 365 13.02 -22.20 -9.35
CA PRO A 365 14.21 -22.25 -8.51
C PRO A 365 15.42 -22.89 -9.23
N ASP A 366 15.20 -23.82 -10.15
CA ASP A 366 16.27 -24.45 -10.94
C ASP A 366 16.73 -23.57 -12.09
N ASN A 367 16.00 -22.52 -12.43
CA ASN A 367 16.30 -21.59 -13.50
C ASN A 367 16.49 -20.17 -12.94
N ASN A 368 17.75 -19.80 -12.73
CA ASN A 368 18.14 -18.48 -12.18
C ASN A 368 17.50 -18.13 -10.82
N ASN A 369 17.06 -19.10 -10.05
CA ASN A 369 16.45 -18.91 -8.74
C ASN A 369 15.25 -17.94 -8.75
N LYS A 370 14.48 -17.95 -9.84
CA LYS A 370 13.38 -17.04 -10.07
C LYS A 370 12.18 -17.33 -9.18
N SER A 371 11.64 -16.31 -8.56
CA SER A 371 10.47 -16.41 -7.68
C SER A 371 9.70 -15.11 -7.68
N ASP A 372 8.76 -14.99 -8.62
CA ASP A 372 8.03 -13.75 -8.85
C ASP A 372 6.52 -14.00 -8.92
N LEU A 373 5.76 -12.98 -8.49
CA LEU A 373 4.38 -12.76 -8.91
C LEU A 373 4.39 -11.72 -10.02
N ALA A 374 3.69 -11.99 -11.09
CA ALA A 374 3.55 -11.06 -12.20
C ALA A 374 2.07 -10.80 -12.50
N HIS A 375 1.75 -9.58 -12.87
CA HIS A 375 0.48 -9.23 -13.49
C HIS A 375 0.77 -8.67 -14.87
N ASP A 376 0.25 -9.31 -15.88
CA ASP A 376 0.40 -8.92 -17.26
C ASP A 376 -0.92 -9.05 -18.05
N SER A 377 -0.97 -8.40 -19.21
CA SER A 377 -1.96 -8.64 -20.23
C SER A 377 -1.30 -8.63 -21.59
N GLU A 378 -1.86 -9.32 -22.56
CA GLU A 378 -1.31 -9.33 -23.92
C GLU A 378 -1.30 -7.93 -24.55
N GLU A 379 -2.35 -7.13 -24.28
CA GLU A 379 -2.46 -5.76 -24.80
C GLU A 379 -1.38 -4.81 -24.25
N LYS A 380 -0.98 -4.97 -22.98
CA LYS A 380 -0.14 -4.01 -22.26
C LYS A 380 1.20 -4.58 -21.75
N GLY A 381 1.43 -5.88 -21.96
CA GLY A 381 2.60 -6.56 -21.45
C GLY A 381 2.59 -6.62 -19.90
N GLN A 382 3.77 -6.68 -19.32
CA GLN A 382 3.93 -6.77 -17.87
C GLN A 382 3.61 -5.42 -17.21
N MET A 383 2.60 -5.41 -16.35
CA MET A 383 2.11 -4.22 -15.64
C MET A 383 2.57 -4.15 -14.18
N ASN A 384 2.84 -5.31 -13.58
CA ASN A 384 3.21 -5.39 -12.16
C ASN A 384 4.12 -6.59 -11.93
N LEU A 385 5.09 -6.44 -11.04
CA LEU A 385 6.03 -7.50 -10.66
C LEU A 385 6.32 -7.41 -9.17
N PHE A 386 6.42 -8.56 -8.51
CA PHE A 386 6.78 -8.65 -7.11
C PHE A 386 7.57 -9.91 -6.81
N ASN A 387 8.79 -9.77 -6.28
CA ASN A 387 9.61 -10.91 -5.90
C ASN A 387 9.14 -11.52 -4.59
N ILE A 388 8.85 -12.82 -4.60
CA ILE A 388 8.29 -13.56 -3.47
C ILE A 388 9.29 -14.56 -2.86
N HIS A 389 10.55 -14.19 -2.78
CA HIS A 389 11.61 -15.07 -2.26
C HIS A 389 11.28 -15.70 -0.89
N ARG A 390 10.43 -15.06 -0.07
CA ARG A 390 10.05 -15.56 1.28
C ARG A 390 9.17 -16.78 1.26
N ILE A 391 8.41 -16.98 0.18
CA ILE A 391 7.51 -18.13 0.00
C ILE A 391 7.90 -19.00 -1.18
N ARG A 392 9.09 -18.75 -1.77
CA ARG A 392 9.59 -19.47 -2.94
C ARG A 392 9.66 -20.97 -2.73
N ASP A 393 10.12 -21.38 -1.57
CA ASP A 393 10.38 -22.77 -1.23
C ASP A 393 9.14 -23.47 -0.68
N ASP A 394 8.04 -22.72 -0.41
CA ASP A 394 6.76 -23.30 -0.04
C ASP A 394 6.24 -24.17 -1.19
N ARG A 395 5.54 -25.24 -0.84
CA ARG A 395 4.86 -26.14 -1.77
C ARG A 395 3.35 -25.97 -1.73
N GLU A 396 2.84 -25.41 -0.67
CA GLU A 396 1.42 -25.19 -0.42
C GLU A 396 1.16 -23.71 -0.18
N TYR A 397 0.18 -23.17 -0.90
CA TYR A 397 -0.19 -21.76 -0.88
C TYR A 397 -1.67 -21.63 -0.56
N GLN A 398 -1.96 -21.08 0.60
CA GLN A 398 -3.31 -20.64 0.91
C GLN A 398 -3.55 -19.29 0.21
N ILE A 399 -4.44 -19.28 -0.77
CA ILE A 399 -4.76 -18.10 -1.56
C ILE A 399 -6.05 -17.48 -1.03
N THR A 400 -6.04 -16.16 -0.86
CA THR A 400 -7.24 -15.34 -0.68
C THR A 400 -7.16 -14.19 -1.68
N LEU A 401 -8.03 -14.18 -2.66
CA LEU A 401 -8.11 -13.15 -3.70
C LEU A 401 -9.40 -12.34 -3.52
N CYS A 402 -9.25 -11.09 -3.13
CA CYS A 402 -10.36 -10.14 -2.98
C CYS A 402 -10.45 -9.26 -4.23
N ILE A 403 -11.62 -9.19 -4.82
CA ILE A 403 -11.88 -8.44 -6.06
C ILE A 403 -13.03 -7.49 -5.83
N GLU A 404 -12.81 -6.19 -6.08
CA GLU A 404 -13.86 -5.19 -6.04
C GLU A 404 -13.70 -4.22 -7.22
N LYS A 405 -14.66 -4.23 -8.15
CA LYS A 405 -14.55 -3.53 -9.44
C LYS A 405 -13.25 -3.93 -10.16
N SER A 406 -12.40 -2.98 -10.49
CA SER A 406 -11.11 -3.25 -11.12
C SER A 406 -9.96 -3.55 -10.14
N VAL A 407 -10.19 -3.48 -8.84
CA VAL A 407 -9.17 -3.77 -7.82
C VAL A 407 -9.16 -5.26 -7.53
N ALA A 408 -7.99 -5.87 -7.60
CA ALA A 408 -7.74 -7.24 -7.15
C ALA A 408 -6.55 -7.28 -6.21
N VAL A 409 -6.72 -7.90 -5.05
CA VAL A 409 -5.66 -8.09 -4.06
C VAL A 409 -5.57 -9.56 -3.72
N MET A 410 -4.44 -10.17 -4.05
CA MET A 410 -4.15 -11.57 -3.73
C MET A 410 -3.27 -11.65 -2.49
N TYR A 411 -3.73 -12.36 -1.48
CA TYR A 411 -2.97 -12.69 -0.29
C TYR A 411 -2.56 -14.15 -0.33
N ILE A 412 -1.30 -14.42 0.01
CA ILE A 412 -0.70 -15.75 -0.05
C ILE A 412 -0.13 -16.08 1.32
N ASN A 413 -0.58 -17.18 1.92
CA ASN A 413 -0.16 -17.71 3.23
C ASN A 413 -0.29 -16.70 4.38
N GLY A 414 -1.10 -15.63 4.21
CA GLY A 414 -1.16 -14.52 5.17
C GLY A 414 0.18 -13.75 5.33
N LYS A 415 1.10 -13.91 4.39
CA LYS A 415 2.45 -13.33 4.43
C LYS A 415 2.71 -12.32 3.33
N VAL A 416 2.19 -12.55 2.15
CA VAL A 416 2.42 -11.75 0.94
C VAL A 416 1.11 -11.18 0.45
N ALA A 417 1.09 -9.90 0.10
CA ALA A 417 0.01 -9.25 -0.65
C ALA A 417 0.50 -8.89 -2.05
N PHE A 418 -0.37 -9.03 -3.04
CA PHE A 418 -0.13 -8.62 -4.41
C PHE A 418 -1.35 -7.89 -4.95
N SER A 419 -1.24 -6.58 -5.02
CA SER A 419 -2.33 -5.68 -5.44
C SER A 419 -2.18 -5.31 -6.90
N CYS A 420 -3.26 -5.39 -7.66
CA CYS A 420 -3.26 -5.03 -9.07
C CYS A 420 -4.62 -4.51 -9.55
N ARG A 421 -4.64 -3.94 -10.76
CA ARG A 421 -5.85 -3.52 -11.47
C ARG A 421 -6.18 -4.52 -12.58
N ILE A 422 -7.37 -5.06 -12.51
CA ILE A 422 -7.95 -5.95 -13.52
C ILE A 422 -9.13 -5.23 -14.14
N TYR A 423 -8.99 -4.76 -15.38
CA TYR A 423 -10.05 -4.06 -16.10
C TYR A 423 -10.89 -5.04 -16.92
N ASP A 424 -12.09 -4.62 -17.30
CA ASP A 424 -13.02 -5.34 -18.20
C ASP A 424 -13.38 -6.77 -17.75
N MET A 425 -13.26 -7.04 -16.46
CA MET A 425 -13.40 -8.33 -15.83
C MET A 425 -14.86 -8.77 -15.68
N GLU A 426 -15.77 -7.80 -15.50
CA GLU A 426 -17.17 -8.08 -15.23
C GLU A 426 -17.84 -8.79 -16.40
N ASN A 427 -18.58 -9.84 -16.08
CA ASN A 427 -19.31 -10.68 -17.04
C ASN A 427 -18.47 -11.54 -17.99
N ASN A 428 -17.15 -11.61 -17.79
CA ASN A 428 -16.28 -12.50 -18.54
C ASN A 428 -15.91 -13.75 -17.71
N PRO A 429 -15.63 -14.88 -18.36
CA PRO A 429 -15.09 -16.07 -17.71
C PRO A 429 -13.74 -15.79 -17.04
N TRP A 430 -13.41 -16.60 -16.04
CA TRP A 430 -12.10 -16.60 -15.40
C TRP A 430 -11.55 -18.02 -15.32
N GLN A 431 -10.24 -18.15 -15.18
CA GLN A 431 -9.55 -19.44 -15.20
C GLN A 431 -8.57 -19.55 -14.02
N ILE A 432 -8.36 -20.80 -13.58
CA ILE A 432 -7.12 -21.21 -12.93
C ILE A 432 -6.32 -21.96 -13.98
N PHE A 433 -5.02 -21.70 -14.08
CA PHE A 433 -4.18 -22.27 -15.14
C PHE A 433 -2.82 -22.72 -14.63
N CYS A 434 -2.20 -23.60 -15.41
CA CYS A 434 -0.80 -24.02 -15.29
C CYS A 434 -0.19 -24.02 -16.71
N GLU A 435 0.83 -23.19 -16.93
CA GLU A 435 1.55 -23.08 -18.22
C GLU A 435 2.79 -23.98 -18.26
N SER A 436 3.40 -24.23 -17.10
CA SER A 436 4.49 -25.18 -16.96
C SER A 436 4.45 -25.85 -15.59
N GLY A 437 4.86 -27.09 -15.53
CA GLY A 437 4.86 -27.88 -14.31
C GLY A 437 3.53 -28.54 -14.00
N GLN A 438 3.32 -28.86 -12.72
CA GLN A 438 2.13 -29.53 -12.21
C GLN A 438 1.66 -28.86 -10.92
N ILE A 439 0.35 -28.66 -10.80
CA ILE A 439 -0.29 -28.11 -9.59
C ILE A 439 -1.55 -28.88 -9.22
N GLU A 440 -1.90 -28.83 -7.93
CA GLU A 440 -3.19 -29.26 -7.41
C GLU A 440 -3.92 -28.07 -6.79
N ILE A 441 -5.24 -27.97 -7.01
CA ILE A 441 -6.12 -26.98 -6.39
C ILE A 441 -7.21 -27.69 -5.61
N SER A 442 -7.32 -27.39 -4.32
CA SER A 442 -8.39 -27.87 -3.44
C SER A 442 -9.07 -26.72 -2.71
N ASP A 443 -10.17 -27.02 -2.04
CA ASP A 443 -10.93 -26.09 -1.19
C ASP A 443 -11.30 -24.79 -1.89
N LEU A 444 -11.61 -24.88 -3.21
CA LEU A 444 -12.01 -23.71 -3.98
C LEU A 444 -13.38 -23.22 -3.51
N GLN A 445 -13.40 -22.00 -2.98
CA GLN A 445 -14.61 -21.32 -2.53
C GLN A 445 -14.71 -19.93 -3.15
N MET A 446 -15.94 -19.51 -3.40
CA MET A 446 -16.25 -18.15 -3.82
C MET A 446 -17.29 -17.55 -2.89
N THR A 447 -17.11 -16.29 -2.53
CA THR A 447 -18.06 -15.56 -1.69
C THR A 447 -18.21 -14.12 -2.16
N THR A 448 -19.38 -13.53 -1.90
CA THR A 448 -19.71 -12.13 -2.18
C THR A 448 -20.37 -11.47 -0.96
N TYR A 449 -20.80 -10.20 -1.07
CA TYR A 449 -21.58 -9.50 -0.03
C TYR A 449 -22.77 -8.74 -0.59
#